data_e2491380f311c59277337b44e359e3ca
#
_entry.id   e2491380f311c59277337b44e359e3ca
#
_cell.length_a   1.000
_cell.length_b   1.000
_cell.length_c   1.000
_cell.angle_alpha   90.00
_cell.angle_beta   90.00
_cell.angle_gamma   90.00
#
_symmetry.space_group_name_H-M   'P 1'
#
loop_
_entity.id
_entity.type
_entity.pdbx_description
1 polymer ?
#
loop_
_entity_poly.entity_id
_entity_poly.type
_entity_poly.pdbx_seq_one_letter_code
_entity_poly.pdbx_strand_id
1 'polypeptide(L)'
;EFRTGEVNRVKECTYTPGGKGLNVSKPAAIAGAEVVATGFIGGHAGSYIEEALKPLGIRSAFYRVAGESRSCINIWDKKNQKQTEFLEPGFTVSEEDFSGFEKHFKELVKQADIVEISGSVPRGLDGTAYQRLVRIVKENGKKVILDTSGKLLTMGIEACPTMIKPNGDEIKMLTGRKVNRMED
;
A
#
# COMPACT_ATOMS: atom_id res chain seq x y z
N GLU A 1 -29.20 -5.70 -5.33
CA GLU A 1 -29.44 -5.53 -3.89
C GLU A 1 -28.64 -6.56 -3.12
N PHE A 2 -27.89 -6.10 -2.12
CA PHE A 2 -27.17 -6.96 -1.18
C PHE A 2 -28.07 -7.28 0.03
N ARG A 3 -28.25 -8.56 0.35
CA ARG A 3 -29.13 -9.02 1.43
C ARG A 3 -28.33 -9.78 2.47
N THR A 4 -28.31 -9.24 3.69
CA THR A 4 -27.66 -9.90 4.82
C THR A 4 -28.43 -11.16 5.22
N GLY A 5 -27.72 -12.27 5.46
CA GLY A 5 -28.32 -13.55 5.86
C GLY A 5 -28.87 -14.40 4.71
N GLU A 6 -28.74 -13.95 3.46
CA GLU A 6 -29.21 -14.66 2.27
C GLU A 6 -28.08 -15.01 1.30
N VAL A 7 -28.35 -15.92 0.38
CA VAL A 7 -27.45 -16.21 -0.75
C VAL A 7 -27.56 -15.09 -1.78
N ASN A 8 -26.47 -14.34 -1.94
CA ASN A 8 -26.37 -13.27 -2.92
C ASN A 8 -25.65 -13.77 -4.18
N ARG A 9 -26.35 -13.83 -5.33
CA ARG A 9 -25.76 -14.15 -6.63
C ARG A 9 -25.27 -12.88 -7.31
N VAL A 10 -23.94 -12.77 -7.47
CA VAL A 10 -23.30 -11.62 -8.15
C VAL A 10 -23.52 -11.74 -9.66
N LYS A 11 -23.69 -10.60 -10.33
CA LYS A 11 -23.83 -10.54 -11.79
C LYS A 11 -22.49 -10.50 -12.49
N GLU A 12 -21.54 -9.83 -11.88
CA GLU A 12 -20.19 -9.59 -12.41
C GLU A 12 -19.21 -9.76 -11.27
N CYS A 13 -18.05 -10.32 -11.57
CA CYS A 13 -16.93 -10.39 -10.65
C CYS A 13 -15.65 -10.01 -11.41
N THR A 14 -14.89 -9.05 -10.88
CA THR A 14 -13.65 -8.60 -11.49
C THR A 14 -12.53 -8.72 -10.46
N TYR A 15 -11.41 -9.25 -10.88
CA TYR A 15 -10.20 -9.33 -10.07
C TYR A 15 -9.22 -8.25 -10.54
N THR A 16 -8.69 -7.49 -9.61
CA THR A 16 -7.69 -6.47 -9.92
C THR A 16 -6.57 -6.50 -8.88
N PRO A 17 -5.29 -6.34 -9.29
CA PRO A 17 -4.22 -6.13 -8.33
C PRO A 17 -4.50 -4.80 -7.59
N GLY A 18 -4.60 -4.86 -6.26
CA GLY A 18 -5.04 -3.75 -5.42
C GLY A 18 -4.02 -3.37 -4.36
N GLY A 19 -4.40 -2.39 -3.56
CA GLY A 19 -3.59 -1.76 -2.52
C GLY A 19 -3.12 -0.36 -2.92
N LYS A 20 -2.90 0.51 -1.92
CA LYS A 20 -2.57 1.93 -2.17
C LYS A 20 -1.36 2.07 -3.11
N GLY A 21 -0.25 1.36 -2.85
CA GLY A 21 0.95 1.43 -3.70
C GLY A 21 0.68 1.05 -5.16
N LEU A 22 -0.08 -0.01 -5.42
CA LEU A 22 -0.44 -0.39 -6.79
C LEU A 22 -1.40 0.60 -7.45
N ASN A 23 -2.25 1.26 -6.65
CA ASN A 23 -3.10 2.33 -7.14
C ASN A 23 -2.33 3.60 -7.51
N VAL A 24 -1.13 3.80 -6.96
CA VAL A 24 -0.17 4.84 -7.39
C VAL A 24 0.66 4.36 -8.59
N SER A 25 1.10 3.11 -8.57
CA SER A 25 1.95 2.52 -9.63
C SER A 25 1.29 2.58 -11.02
N LYS A 26 -0.01 2.26 -11.09
CA LYS A 26 -0.76 2.23 -12.36
C LYS A 26 -0.81 3.58 -13.07
N PRO A 27 -1.30 4.68 -12.46
CA PRO A 27 -1.31 5.99 -13.12
C PRO A 27 0.10 6.52 -13.38
N ALA A 28 1.10 6.21 -12.55
CA ALA A 28 2.48 6.59 -12.82
C ALA A 28 3.02 5.93 -14.09
N ALA A 29 2.77 4.63 -14.29
CA ALA A 29 3.14 3.93 -15.51
C ALA A 29 2.41 4.47 -16.75
N ILE A 30 1.10 4.75 -16.63
CA ILE A 30 0.31 5.38 -17.71
C ILE A 30 0.87 6.77 -18.08
N ALA A 31 1.37 7.52 -17.09
CA ALA A 31 2.03 8.81 -17.32
C ALA A 31 3.44 8.70 -17.91
N GLY A 32 3.94 7.49 -18.15
CA GLY A 32 5.22 7.23 -18.79
C GLY A 32 6.40 7.06 -17.83
N ALA A 33 6.17 6.95 -16.52
CA ALA A 33 7.24 6.64 -15.57
C ALA A 33 7.66 5.17 -15.67
N GLU A 34 8.95 4.91 -15.49
CA GLU A 34 9.46 3.56 -15.25
C GLU A 34 9.15 3.19 -13.78
N VAL A 35 8.26 2.20 -13.59
CA VAL A 35 7.75 1.85 -12.28
C VAL A 35 8.21 0.47 -11.84
N VAL A 36 8.70 0.39 -10.61
CA VAL A 36 8.98 -0.85 -9.89
C VAL A 36 8.05 -0.95 -8.69
N ALA A 37 7.22 -1.99 -8.66
CA ALA A 37 6.35 -2.29 -7.53
C ALA A 37 7.03 -3.29 -6.59
N THR A 38 7.06 -2.97 -5.30
CA THR A 38 7.63 -3.83 -4.26
C THR A 38 6.76 -3.85 -3.01
N GLY A 39 7.03 -4.77 -2.12
CA GLY A 39 6.30 -5.04 -0.89
C GLY A 39 6.30 -6.53 -0.61
N PHE A 40 5.40 -6.99 0.25
CA PHE A 40 5.28 -8.41 0.56
C PHE A 40 4.16 -9.06 -0.25
N ILE A 41 4.44 -10.24 -0.80
CA ILE A 41 3.44 -11.10 -1.44
C ILE A 41 3.63 -12.55 -1.02
N GLY A 42 2.58 -13.36 -1.18
CA GLY A 42 2.64 -14.80 -0.95
C GLY A 42 1.46 -15.51 -1.62
N GLY A 43 1.61 -16.81 -1.83
CA GLY A 43 0.60 -17.69 -2.37
C GLY A 43 0.15 -17.40 -3.80
N HIS A 44 -1.05 -17.87 -4.14
CA HIS A 44 -1.63 -17.72 -5.47
C HIS A 44 -2.03 -16.27 -5.79
N ALA A 45 -2.61 -15.55 -4.81
CA ALA A 45 -2.97 -14.15 -5.01
C ALA A 45 -1.73 -13.27 -5.22
N GLY A 46 -0.60 -13.57 -4.55
CA GLY A 46 0.68 -12.92 -4.82
C GLY A 46 1.16 -13.14 -6.26
N SER A 47 1.10 -14.38 -6.76
CA SER A 47 1.46 -14.70 -8.15
C SER A 47 0.53 -14.02 -9.15
N TYR A 48 -0.78 -13.97 -8.86
CA TYR A 48 -1.75 -13.24 -9.68
C TYR A 48 -1.40 -11.73 -9.76
N ILE A 49 -1.00 -11.11 -8.65
CA ILE A 49 -0.59 -9.70 -8.62
C ILE A 49 0.59 -9.47 -9.59
N GLU A 50 1.64 -10.30 -9.52
CA GLU A 50 2.80 -10.18 -10.42
C GLU A 50 2.42 -10.31 -11.90
N GLU A 51 1.59 -11.31 -12.22
CA GLU A 51 1.13 -11.52 -13.60
C GLU A 51 0.28 -10.34 -14.11
N ALA A 52 -0.61 -9.81 -13.27
CA ALA A 52 -1.49 -8.72 -13.64
C ALA A 52 -0.78 -7.36 -13.81
N LEU A 53 0.43 -7.21 -13.30
CA LEU A 53 1.25 -6.00 -13.48
C LEU A 53 2.06 -6.00 -14.80
N LYS A 54 2.34 -7.18 -15.38
CA LYS A 54 3.12 -7.29 -16.63
C LYS A 54 2.54 -6.49 -17.80
N PRO A 55 1.23 -6.62 -18.14
CA PRO A 55 0.66 -5.87 -19.26
C PRO A 55 0.60 -4.36 -19.01
N LEU A 56 0.78 -3.92 -17.78
CA LEU A 56 0.84 -2.50 -17.41
C LEU A 56 2.25 -1.91 -17.51
N GLY A 57 3.26 -2.72 -17.90
CA GLY A 57 4.65 -2.30 -17.95
C GLY A 57 5.28 -2.03 -16.57
N ILE A 58 4.65 -2.51 -15.49
CA ILE A 58 5.15 -2.33 -14.14
C ILE A 58 6.05 -3.52 -13.78
N ARG A 59 7.31 -3.26 -13.46
CA ARG A 59 8.26 -4.28 -13.02
C ARG A 59 7.93 -4.72 -11.59
N SER A 60 7.71 -6.01 -11.40
CA SER A 60 7.48 -6.62 -10.09
C SER A 60 8.82 -6.96 -9.43
N ALA A 61 9.02 -6.49 -8.20
CA ALA A 61 10.17 -6.79 -7.36
C ALA A 61 9.73 -7.03 -5.90
N PHE A 62 8.74 -7.90 -5.73
CA PHE A 62 8.17 -8.22 -4.43
C PHE A 62 9.05 -9.19 -3.64
N TYR A 63 8.97 -9.08 -2.32
CA TYR A 63 9.55 -10.03 -1.38
C TYR A 63 8.50 -11.10 -1.03
N ARG A 64 8.81 -12.37 -1.31
CA ARG A 64 7.88 -13.46 -1.05
C ARG A 64 8.00 -13.97 0.38
N VAL A 65 6.84 -14.12 1.02
CA VAL A 65 6.71 -14.68 2.37
C VAL A 65 5.78 -15.89 2.33
N ALA A 66 5.83 -16.68 3.41
CA ALA A 66 4.88 -17.77 3.61
C ALA A 66 3.46 -17.23 3.82
N GLY A 67 2.47 -17.98 3.33
CA GLY A 67 1.04 -17.64 3.44
C GLY A 67 0.49 -16.97 2.17
N GLU A 68 -0.76 -16.55 2.24
CA GLU A 68 -1.53 -16.02 1.11
C GLU A 68 -1.65 -14.49 1.20
N SER A 69 -1.40 -13.80 0.10
CA SER A 69 -1.74 -12.38 -0.01
C SER A 69 -3.25 -12.19 0.17
N ARG A 70 -3.63 -11.18 0.96
CA ARG A 70 -5.04 -10.94 1.28
C ARG A 70 -5.84 -10.53 0.06
N SER A 71 -7.08 -10.96 0.02
CA SER A 71 -8.11 -10.42 -0.85
C SER A 71 -8.90 -9.33 -0.12
N CYS A 72 -9.38 -8.37 -0.88
CA CYS A 72 -10.32 -7.36 -0.41
C CYS A 72 -11.56 -7.47 -1.30
N ILE A 73 -12.65 -8.01 -0.76
CA ILE A 73 -13.90 -8.17 -1.50
C ILE A 73 -14.70 -6.89 -1.38
N ASN A 74 -14.97 -6.27 -2.51
CA ASN A 74 -15.79 -5.06 -2.58
C ASN A 74 -17.12 -5.41 -3.27
N ILE A 75 -18.21 -5.21 -2.56
CA ILE A 75 -19.56 -5.46 -3.07
C ILE A 75 -20.24 -4.11 -3.34
N TRP A 76 -20.53 -3.85 -4.61
CA TRP A 76 -21.30 -2.70 -5.02
C TRP A 76 -22.79 -3.05 -5.17
N ASP A 77 -23.61 -2.55 -4.26
CA ASP A 77 -25.07 -2.67 -4.35
C ASP A 77 -25.65 -1.57 -5.24
N LYS A 78 -25.86 -1.89 -6.51
CA LYS A 78 -26.39 -0.94 -7.51
C LYS A 78 -27.79 -0.41 -7.17
N LYS A 79 -28.61 -1.16 -6.43
CA LYS A 79 -29.97 -0.75 -6.06
C LYS A 79 -29.96 0.31 -4.96
N ASN A 80 -29.16 0.09 -3.93
CA ASN A 80 -29.09 0.96 -2.78
C ASN A 80 -27.96 1.99 -2.87
N GLN A 81 -27.14 1.99 -3.93
CA GLN A 81 -25.97 2.84 -4.14
C GLN A 81 -25.00 2.78 -2.95
N LYS A 82 -24.79 1.57 -2.42
CA LYS A 82 -23.92 1.33 -1.27
C LYS A 82 -22.80 0.37 -1.61
N GLN A 83 -21.64 0.64 -1.01
CA GLN A 83 -20.47 -0.20 -1.06
C GLN A 83 -20.26 -0.91 0.27
N THR A 84 -19.93 -2.20 0.22
CA THR A 84 -19.54 -2.98 1.41
C THR A 84 -18.23 -3.67 1.10
N GLU A 85 -17.27 -3.53 2.01
CA GLU A 85 -15.96 -4.13 1.87
C GLU A 85 -15.71 -5.19 2.94
N PHE A 86 -15.12 -6.31 2.53
CA PHE A 86 -14.60 -7.34 3.42
C PHE A 86 -13.09 -7.40 3.23
N LEU A 87 -12.36 -7.06 4.28
CA LEU A 87 -10.90 -6.97 4.25
C LEU A 87 -10.31 -8.18 4.99
N GLU A 88 -9.66 -9.07 4.25
CA GLU A 88 -8.94 -10.17 4.86
C GLU A 88 -7.70 -9.68 5.62
N PRO A 89 -7.31 -10.37 6.71
CA PRO A 89 -6.14 -9.98 7.49
C PRO A 89 -4.80 -10.22 6.75
N GLY A 90 -4.75 -11.19 5.82
CA GLY A 90 -3.53 -11.59 5.13
C GLY A 90 -2.54 -12.36 6.01
N PHE A 91 -1.33 -12.54 5.51
CA PHE A 91 -0.23 -13.21 6.20
C PHE A 91 0.35 -12.36 7.34
N THR A 92 1.16 -13.00 8.16
CA THR A 92 1.99 -12.34 9.18
C THR A 92 3.43 -12.30 8.69
N VAL A 93 4.11 -11.18 8.87
CA VAL A 93 5.52 -11.00 8.52
C VAL A 93 6.33 -11.05 9.80
N SER A 94 7.37 -11.87 9.83
CA SER A 94 8.32 -11.93 10.93
C SER A 94 9.33 -10.77 10.86
N GLU A 95 10.04 -10.50 11.95
CA GLU A 95 11.15 -9.53 11.93
C GLU A 95 12.29 -10.00 11.00
N GLU A 96 12.49 -11.31 10.87
CA GLU A 96 13.46 -11.89 9.93
C GLU A 96 13.07 -11.60 8.48
N ASP A 97 11.80 -11.83 8.10
CA ASP A 97 11.27 -11.48 6.78
C ASP A 97 11.38 -9.98 6.51
N PHE A 98 11.07 -9.15 7.52
CA PHE A 98 11.17 -7.71 7.38
C PHE A 98 12.61 -7.26 7.17
N SER A 99 13.56 -7.82 7.93
CA SER A 99 14.99 -7.56 7.75
C SER A 99 15.50 -8.02 6.38
N GLY A 100 14.98 -9.14 5.87
CA GLY A 100 15.24 -9.61 4.51
C GLY A 100 14.70 -8.65 3.47
N PHE A 101 13.46 -8.18 3.66
CA PHE A 101 12.85 -7.16 2.80
C PHE A 101 13.61 -5.83 2.82
N GLU A 102 14.08 -5.35 3.96
CA GLU A 102 14.89 -4.12 4.04
C GLU A 102 16.15 -4.18 3.18
N LYS A 103 16.83 -5.33 3.19
CA LYS A 103 18.02 -5.54 2.34
C LYS A 103 17.63 -5.49 0.85
N HIS A 104 16.57 -6.19 0.47
CA HIS A 104 16.03 -6.19 -0.89
C HIS A 104 15.59 -4.78 -1.31
N PHE A 105 14.84 -4.08 -0.47
CA PHE A 105 14.36 -2.73 -0.69
C PHE A 105 15.50 -1.73 -0.88
N LYS A 106 16.58 -1.83 -0.09
CA LYS A 106 17.77 -0.97 -0.21
C LYS A 106 18.41 -1.08 -1.61
N GLU A 107 18.48 -2.27 -2.19
CA GLU A 107 19.01 -2.43 -3.55
C GLU A 107 18.10 -1.81 -4.62
N LEU A 108 16.78 -1.87 -4.44
CA LEU A 108 15.83 -1.19 -5.32
C LEU A 108 15.93 0.34 -5.20
N VAL A 109 16.05 0.85 -3.98
CA VAL A 109 16.19 2.30 -3.72
C VAL A 109 17.38 2.92 -4.43
N LYS A 110 18.50 2.22 -4.54
CA LYS A 110 19.69 2.72 -5.26
C LYS A 110 19.40 3.08 -6.72
N GLN A 111 18.47 2.37 -7.34
CA GLN A 111 18.09 2.52 -8.75
C GLN A 111 16.90 3.49 -8.96
N ALA A 112 16.24 3.93 -7.90
CA ALA A 112 15.09 4.81 -7.98
C ALA A 112 15.48 6.28 -7.90
N ASP A 113 14.71 7.16 -8.55
CA ASP A 113 14.80 8.61 -8.37
C ASP A 113 13.94 9.08 -7.20
N ILE A 114 12.76 8.45 -7.07
CA ILE A 114 11.78 8.73 -6.04
C ILE A 114 11.14 7.42 -5.57
N VAL A 115 10.85 7.34 -4.29
CA VAL A 115 10.17 6.20 -3.67
C VAL A 115 8.85 6.66 -3.07
N GLU A 116 7.78 5.95 -3.35
CA GLU A 116 6.49 6.13 -2.72
C GLU A 116 6.23 4.96 -1.78
N ILE A 117 5.90 5.26 -0.53
CA ILE A 117 5.57 4.28 0.51
C ILE A 117 4.14 4.54 0.96
N SER A 118 3.24 3.58 0.75
CA SER A 118 1.83 3.80 1.07
C SER A 118 1.09 2.57 1.55
N GLY A 119 -0.07 2.85 2.14
CA GLY A 119 -0.99 1.84 2.64
C GLY A 119 -0.71 1.42 4.08
N SER A 120 -1.08 0.19 4.38
CA SER A 120 -0.87 -0.46 5.68
C SER A 120 0.24 -1.50 5.59
N VAL A 121 0.80 -1.86 6.72
CA VAL A 121 1.76 -2.97 6.83
C VAL A 121 1.04 -4.28 7.16
N PRO A 122 1.63 -5.44 6.84
CA PRO A 122 1.15 -6.74 7.27
C PRO A 122 1.15 -6.89 8.80
N ARG A 123 0.40 -7.87 9.29
CA ARG A 123 0.48 -8.28 10.70
C ARG A 123 1.91 -8.71 11.06
N GLY A 124 2.31 -8.49 12.29
CA GLY A 124 3.66 -8.76 12.80
C GLY A 124 4.59 -7.57 12.71
N LEU A 125 4.28 -6.56 11.88
CA LEU A 125 5.01 -5.30 11.83
C LEU A 125 4.27 -4.22 12.62
N ASP A 126 5.04 -3.31 13.19
CA ASP A 126 4.52 -2.21 14.00
C ASP A 126 4.64 -0.84 13.32
N GLY A 127 4.37 0.24 14.08
CA GLY A 127 4.45 1.61 13.59
C GLY A 127 5.84 2.04 13.10
N THR A 128 6.93 1.35 13.50
CA THR A 128 8.29 1.68 13.11
C THR A 128 8.64 1.24 11.68
N ALA A 129 7.85 0.34 11.10
CA ALA A 129 8.17 -0.25 9.80
C ALA A 129 8.42 0.82 8.73
N TYR A 130 7.52 1.78 8.58
CA TYR A 130 7.70 2.85 7.58
C TYR A 130 8.77 3.86 7.97
N GLN A 131 8.99 4.11 9.27
CA GLN A 131 10.12 4.91 9.72
C GLN A 131 11.45 4.30 9.26
N ARG A 132 11.62 2.98 9.40
CA ARG A 132 12.81 2.24 8.95
C ARG A 132 12.99 2.35 7.44
N LEU A 133 11.92 2.13 6.65
CA LEU A 133 11.99 2.23 5.19
C LEU A 133 12.28 3.66 4.71
N VAL A 134 11.68 4.69 5.33
CA VAL A 134 11.96 6.10 5.02
C VAL A 134 13.44 6.42 5.29
N ARG A 135 14.01 5.94 6.39
CA ARG A 135 15.45 6.11 6.69
C ARG A 135 16.32 5.49 5.60
N ILE A 136 16.02 4.26 5.15
CA ILE A 136 16.76 3.62 4.05
C ILE A 136 16.76 4.50 2.80
N VAL A 137 15.60 5.08 2.42
CA VAL A 137 15.51 5.95 1.25
C VAL A 137 16.36 7.21 1.44
N LYS A 138 16.26 7.86 2.60
CA LYS A 138 16.99 9.09 2.93
C LYS A 138 18.51 8.86 2.99
N GLU A 139 18.97 7.77 3.59
CA GLU A 139 20.39 7.39 3.65
C GLU A 139 21.01 7.15 2.27
N ASN A 140 20.19 6.76 1.29
CA ASN A 140 20.62 6.62 -0.11
C ASN A 140 20.45 7.93 -0.92
N GLY A 141 20.15 9.06 -0.27
CA GLY A 141 20.02 10.36 -0.91
C GLY A 141 18.81 10.52 -1.83
N LYS A 142 17.81 9.65 -1.68
CA LYS A 142 16.64 9.62 -2.57
C LYS A 142 15.44 10.36 -1.95
N LYS A 143 14.51 10.76 -2.82
CA LYS A 143 13.24 11.38 -2.40
C LYS A 143 12.24 10.30 -1.97
N VAL A 144 11.45 10.59 -0.93
CA VAL A 144 10.41 9.67 -0.45
C VAL A 144 9.11 10.41 -0.19
N ILE A 145 8.02 9.84 -0.71
CA ILE A 145 6.64 10.26 -0.44
C ILE A 145 6.04 9.22 0.50
N LEU A 146 5.36 9.66 1.56
CA LEU A 146 4.70 8.80 2.53
C LEU A 146 3.19 9.08 2.54
N ASP A 147 2.37 8.08 2.18
CA ASP A 147 0.90 8.11 2.20
C ASP A 147 0.34 6.98 3.05
N THR A 148 0.26 7.20 4.34
CA THR A 148 -0.26 6.23 5.31
C THR A 148 -1.01 6.96 6.43
N SER A 149 -1.49 6.22 7.43
CA SER A 149 -2.29 6.74 8.52
C SER A 149 -1.86 6.23 9.89
N GLY A 150 -2.42 6.80 10.95
CA GLY A 150 -2.23 6.36 12.32
C GLY A 150 -0.76 6.37 12.76
N LYS A 151 -0.36 5.36 13.53
CA LYS A 151 1.02 5.24 14.04
C LYS A 151 2.09 5.13 12.95
N LEU A 152 1.77 4.53 11.81
CA LEU A 152 2.70 4.46 10.67
C LEU A 152 3.04 5.84 10.14
N LEU A 153 2.05 6.75 10.09
CA LEU A 153 2.26 8.13 9.67
C LEU A 153 3.07 8.92 10.71
N THR A 154 2.64 8.90 11.98
CA THR A 154 3.31 9.66 13.04
C THR A 154 4.78 9.26 13.21
N MET A 155 5.07 7.97 13.24
CA MET A 155 6.44 7.47 13.36
C MET A 155 7.24 7.65 12.05
N GLY A 156 6.58 7.48 10.91
CA GLY A 156 7.22 7.68 9.60
C GLY A 156 7.68 9.11 9.36
N ILE A 157 6.93 10.11 9.85
CA ILE A 157 7.30 11.53 9.78
C ILE A 157 8.60 11.83 10.53
N GLU A 158 8.88 11.14 11.65
CA GLU A 158 10.11 11.32 12.41
C GLU A 158 11.38 11.02 11.58
N ALA A 159 11.26 10.21 10.53
CA ALA A 159 12.34 9.94 9.58
C ALA A 159 12.48 11.02 8.48
N CYS A 160 11.72 12.12 8.57
CA CYS A 160 11.76 13.27 7.66
C CYS A 160 11.58 12.90 6.18
N PRO A 161 10.44 12.30 5.77
CA PRO A 161 10.15 12.06 4.36
C PRO A 161 10.17 13.37 3.58
N THR A 162 10.40 13.29 2.26
CA THR A 162 10.42 14.50 1.40
C THR A 162 9.03 15.11 1.28
N MET A 163 7.98 14.26 1.29
CA MET A 163 6.59 14.66 1.20
C MET A 163 5.69 13.69 1.97
N ILE A 164 4.65 14.20 2.58
CA ILE A 164 3.53 13.41 3.12
C ILE A 164 2.24 13.82 2.39
N LYS A 165 1.26 12.91 2.33
CA LYS A 165 -0.04 13.17 1.71
C LYS A 165 -1.18 12.87 2.69
N PRO A 166 -1.34 13.64 3.74
CA PRO A 166 -2.39 13.44 4.72
C PRO A 166 -3.75 13.95 4.21
N ASN A 167 -4.83 13.28 4.62
CA ASN A 167 -6.18 13.82 4.54
C ASN A 167 -6.51 14.73 5.73
N GLY A 168 -7.70 15.35 5.74
CA GLY A 168 -8.10 16.29 6.79
C GLY A 168 -8.13 15.68 8.21
N ASP A 169 -8.50 14.41 8.34
CA ASP A 169 -8.53 13.73 9.63
C ASP A 169 -7.12 13.39 10.12
N GLU A 170 -6.23 13.01 9.21
CA GLU A 170 -4.82 12.75 9.49
C GLU A 170 -4.10 14.04 9.90
N ILE A 171 -4.36 15.17 9.23
CA ILE A 171 -3.84 16.49 9.64
C ILE A 171 -4.33 16.83 11.05
N LYS A 172 -5.62 16.65 11.32
CA LYS A 172 -6.17 16.88 12.65
C LYS A 172 -5.50 16.02 13.72
N MET A 173 -5.23 14.78 13.41
CA MET A 173 -4.50 13.85 14.30
C MET A 173 -3.07 14.34 14.56
N LEU A 174 -2.36 14.81 13.53
CA LEU A 174 -0.98 15.26 13.63
C LEU A 174 -0.81 16.60 14.35
N THR A 175 -1.72 17.53 14.09
CA THR A 175 -1.57 18.94 14.53
C THR A 175 -2.52 19.34 15.66
N GLY A 176 -3.53 18.52 15.94
CA GLY A 176 -4.65 18.86 16.84
C GLY A 176 -5.61 19.89 16.24
N ARG A 177 -5.39 20.37 15.02
CA ARG A 177 -6.18 21.41 14.35
C ARG A 177 -7.03 20.82 13.24
N LYS A 178 -8.27 21.29 13.12
CA LYS A 178 -9.15 20.93 12.00
C LYS A 178 -8.87 21.87 10.84
N VAL A 179 -8.52 21.31 9.68
CA VAL A 179 -8.35 22.06 8.45
C VAL A 179 -9.73 22.22 7.80
N ASN A 180 -10.21 23.43 7.62
CA ASN A 180 -11.50 23.74 7.01
C ASN A 180 -11.32 24.50 5.67
N ARG A 181 -10.16 25.12 5.44
CA ARG A 181 -9.82 25.90 4.24
C ARG A 181 -8.39 25.61 3.81
N MET A 182 -8.05 25.93 2.56
CA MET A 182 -6.68 25.80 2.03
C MET A 182 -5.65 26.71 2.72
N GLU A 183 -6.11 27.69 3.46
CA GLU A 183 -5.28 28.69 4.16
C GLU A 183 -4.98 28.30 5.61
N ASP A 184 -5.61 27.23 6.15
CA ASP A 184 -5.36 26.70 7.50
C ASP A 184 -4.12 25.78 7.47
#